data_2a91260604783236f5d8389c0a8b4d87
#
_entry.id   2a91260604783236f5d8389c0a8b4d87
#
_cell.length_a   1.000
_cell.length_b   1.000
_cell.length_c   1.000
_cell.angle_alpha   90.00
_cell.angle_beta   90.00
_cell.angle_gamma   90.00
#
_symmetry.space_group_name_H-M   'P 1'
#
loop_
_entity.id
_entity.type
_entity.pdbx_description
1 polymer ?
#
loop_
_entity_poly.entity_id
_entity_poly.type
_entity_poly.pdbx_seq_one_letter_code
_entity_poly.pdbx_strand_id
1 'polypeptide(L)'
;MWYLVGDIGGTNLRLAAVDMAGNLQARSAHPTDGLTALPEVCAALCAKMGSAPEGVAVAVAGVVVDGQVRMTNADRSISRDDLAAACKVAPSEVLLLNDFEAAAWSLATLDPAKVTYLQGGPEAQPGPRVIIGPGTGLGVGALVWHGNRPTAVPGEGGHVRLTPHSAEEIDYFRALVTLWPEVQLGDQLAVEAEAILSGTGMPYWYRAIAEARGEAVNLEGAAAIFAAAKDKSDANACRAVELMVRYLGGVAGDLGLVMGARGGVFVTGGVAQQNEWIFDDAFLAAFNAGGRHSTWRKALPLGLCQDPDFGLLGARNSLFVHRDQPLPD
;
A
#
# COMPACT_ATOMS: atom_id res chain seq x y z
N MET A 1 3.58 -3.39 31.22
CA MET A 1 2.52 -3.13 30.23
C MET A 1 3.16 -3.00 28.87
N TRP A 2 2.57 -3.63 27.85
CA TRP A 2 3.07 -3.65 26.48
C TRP A 2 1.94 -4.02 25.51
N TYR A 3 2.12 -3.74 24.22
CA TYR A 3 1.20 -4.07 23.13
C TYR A 3 1.84 -5.05 22.16
N LEU A 4 1.04 -5.90 21.52
CA LEU A 4 1.47 -6.74 20.40
C LEU A 4 1.03 -6.07 19.09
N VAL A 5 1.98 -5.87 18.18
CA VAL A 5 1.69 -5.40 16.83
C VAL A 5 2.20 -6.38 15.80
N GLY A 6 1.45 -6.53 14.71
CA GLY A 6 1.79 -7.41 13.60
C GLY A 6 1.54 -6.75 12.26
N ASP A 7 2.33 -7.19 11.27
CA ASP A 7 2.19 -6.82 9.87
C ASP A 7 2.38 -8.08 9.01
N ILE A 8 1.34 -8.46 8.29
CA ILE A 8 1.25 -9.69 7.52
C ILE A 8 1.08 -9.36 6.06
N GLY A 9 2.19 -9.41 5.34
CA GLY A 9 2.21 -9.31 3.89
C GLY A 9 2.11 -10.69 3.20
N GLY A 10 2.14 -10.68 1.87
CA GLY A 10 2.05 -11.91 1.07
C GLY A 10 3.18 -12.92 1.30
N THR A 11 4.36 -12.47 1.74
CA THR A 11 5.56 -13.33 1.90
C THR A 11 6.13 -13.35 3.31
N ASN A 12 5.88 -12.32 4.12
CA ASN A 12 6.45 -12.17 5.45
C ASN A 12 5.38 -11.77 6.47
N LEU A 13 5.46 -12.43 7.63
CA LEU A 13 4.78 -12.07 8.87
C LEU A 13 5.81 -11.40 9.79
N ARG A 14 5.54 -10.20 10.23
CA ARG A 14 6.37 -9.48 11.20
C ARG A 14 5.56 -9.20 12.46
N LEU A 15 6.13 -9.48 13.63
CA LEU A 15 5.56 -9.16 14.93
C LEU A 15 6.55 -8.33 15.74
N ALA A 16 6.04 -7.49 16.62
CA ALA A 16 6.83 -6.78 17.62
C ALA A 16 6.01 -6.57 18.90
N ALA A 17 6.72 -6.54 20.03
CA ALA A 17 6.19 -5.93 21.25
C ALA A 17 6.41 -4.42 21.19
N VAL A 18 5.46 -3.66 21.70
CA VAL A 18 5.53 -2.19 21.82
C VAL A 18 5.44 -1.82 23.29
N ASP A 19 6.35 -1.03 23.79
CA ASP A 19 6.27 -0.49 25.14
C ASP A 19 5.30 0.70 25.24
N MET A 20 5.05 1.19 26.45
CA MET A 20 4.10 2.30 26.66
C MET A 20 4.60 3.65 26.13
N ALA A 21 5.88 3.75 25.75
CA ALA A 21 6.45 4.90 25.06
C ALA A 21 6.37 4.78 23.53
N GLY A 22 5.87 3.64 23.02
CA GLY A 22 5.70 3.38 21.59
C GLY A 22 6.93 2.76 20.91
N ASN A 23 7.96 2.37 21.64
CA ASN A 23 9.15 1.76 21.04
C ASN A 23 8.90 0.30 20.66
N LEU A 24 9.28 -0.07 19.44
CA LEU A 24 9.22 -1.44 18.96
C LEU A 24 10.36 -2.28 19.56
N GLN A 25 9.99 -3.36 20.24
CA GLN A 25 10.90 -4.28 20.92
C GLN A 25 10.58 -5.73 20.51
N ALA A 26 11.47 -6.64 20.87
CA ALA A 26 11.28 -8.11 20.72
C ALA A 26 10.74 -8.51 19.33
N ARG A 27 11.29 -7.91 18.28
CA ARG A 27 10.88 -8.16 16.89
C ARG A 27 11.10 -9.62 16.49
N SER A 28 10.20 -10.15 15.68
CA SER A 28 10.33 -11.43 15.00
C SER A 28 9.79 -11.34 13.58
N ALA A 29 10.37 -12.12 12.68
CA ALA A 29 9.92 -12.24 11.30
C ALA A 29 9.83 -13.72 10.93
N HIS A 30 8.76 -14.10 10.25
CA HIS A 30 8.49 -15.46 9.81
C HIS A 30 7.97 -15.47 8.38
N PRO A 31 8.21 -16.52 7.59
CA PRO A 31 7.57 -16.66 6.28
C PRO A 31 6.04 -16.77 6.44
N THR A 32 5.30 -16.17 5.50
CA THR A 32 3.82 -16.18 5.51
C THR A 32 3.23 -17.57 5.19
N ASP A 33 4.00 -18.49 4.62
CA ASP A 33 3.57 -19.88 4.35
C ASP A 33 2.99 -20.60 5.58
N GLY A 34 3.29 -20.10 6.78
CA GLY A 34 2.80 -20.57 8.07
C GLY A 34 1.65 -19.78 8.69
N LEU A 35 0.80 -19.09 7.93
CA LEU A 35 -0.29 -18.25 8.49
C LEU A 35 -1.29 -18.98 9.39
N THR A 36 -1.44 -20.29 9.25
CA THR A 36 -2.16 -21.11 10.24
C THR A 36 -1.51 -21.07 11.62
N ALA A 37 -0.25 -20.66 11.69
CA ALA A 37 0.52 -20.52 12.93
C ALA A 37 0.51 -19.08 13.50
N LEU A 38 -0.22 -18.11 12.92
CA LEU A 38 -0.24 -16.75 13.48
C LEU A 38 -0.65 -16.71 14.96
N PRO A 39 -1.74 -17.36 15.40
CA PRO A 39 -2.05 -17.43 16.83
C PRO A 39 -0.92 -18.04 17.66
N GLU A 40 -0.24 -19.07 17.16
CA GLU A 40 0.88 -19.73 17.83
C GLU A 40 2.10 -18.80 17.94
N VAL A 41 2.41 -18.05 16.87
CA VAL A 41 3.52 -17.08 16.86
C VAL A 41 3.23 -15.92 17.81
N CYS A 42 1.98 -15.44 17.87
CA CYS A 42 1.55 -14.44 18.85
C CYS A 42 1.67 -14.99 20.28
N ALA A 43 1.22 -16.22 20.54
CA ALA A 43 1.34 -16.86 21.84
C ALA A 43 2.82 -17.04 22.26
N ALA A 44 3.71 -17.38 21.32
CA ALA A 44 5.15 -17.49 21.57
C ALA A 44 5.77 -16.14 21.96
N LEU A 45 5.37 -15.05 21.31
CA LEU A 45 5.80 -13.70 21.69
C LEU A 45 5.28 -13.34 23.09
N CYS A 46 4.02 -13.63 23.42
CA CYS A 46 3.46 -13.42 24.75
C CYS A 46 4.25 -14.22 25.83
N ALA A 47 4.60 -15.48 25.55
CA ALA A 47 5.41 -16.29 26.45
C ALA A 47 6.81 -15.69 26.66
N LYS A 48 7.45 -15.19 25.61
CA LYS A 48 8.75 -14.51 25.66
C LYS A 48 8.68 -13.24 26.52
N MET A 49 7.59 -12.48 26.43
CA MET A 49 7.37 -11.25 27.23
C MET A 49 6.95 -11.56 28.68
N GLY A 50 6.60 -12.79 29.02
CA GLY A 50 6.23 -13.22 30.36
C GLY A 50 4.88 -12.72 30.87
N SER A 51 4.08 -12.06 30.02
CA SER A 51 2.73 -11.54 30.34
C SER A 51 1.89 -11.40 29.10
N ALA A 52 0.56 -11.33 29.27
CA ALA A 52 -0.34 -10.93 28.17
C ALA A 52 -0.09 -9.46 27.79
N PRO A 53 -0.28 -9.08 26.51
CA PRO A 53 -0.29 -7.68 26.11
C PRO A 53 -1.56 -6.98 26.60
N GLU A 54 -1.52 -5.67 26.69
CA GLU A 54 -2.70 -4.82 26.98
C GLU A 54 -3.66 -4.75 25.79
N GLY A 55 -3.16 -4.95 24.58
CA GLY A 55 -3.91 -4.96 23.32
C GLY A 55 -3.08 -5.51 22.17
N VAL A 56 -3.76 -5.86 21.10
CA VAL A 56 -3.19 -6.47 19.90
C VAL A 56 -3.68 -5.70 18.68
N ALA A 57 -2.79 -5.33 17.76
CA ALA A 57 -3.18 -4.86 16.43
C ALA A 57 -2.39 -5.57 15.35
N VAL A 58 -3.09 -6.12 14.37
CA VAL A 58 -2.48 -6.84 13.26
C VAL A 58 -2.99 -6.29 11.94
N ALA A 59 -2.06 -5.81 11.12
CA ALA A 59 -2.29 -5.45 9.74
C ALA A 59 -2.19 -6.68 8.85
N VAL A 60 -3.13 -6.88 7.93
CA VAL A 60 -3.19 -8.07 7.06
C VAL A 60 -3.52 -7.63 5.64
N ALA A 61 -2.80 -8.17 4.66
CA ALA A 61 -3.13 -7.99 3.25
C ALA A 61 -4.45 -8.73 2.92
N GLY A 62 -5.57 -8.01 2.96
CA GLY A 62 -6.91 -8.54 2.72
C GLY A 62 -8.02 -7.64 3.25
N VAL A 63 -9.25 -7.97 2.88
CA VAL A 63 -10.44 -7.23 3.31
C VAL A 63 -10.86 -7.66 4.70
N VAL A 64 -11.05 -6.71 5.59
CA VAL A 64 -11.53 -6.93 6.96
C VAL A 64 -13.06 -6.83 6.99
N VAL A 65 -13.75 -7.92 7.33
CA VAL A 65 -15.22 -7.95 7.49
C VAL A 65 -15.57 -8.67 8.79
N ASP A 66 -16.39 -8.04 9.62
CA ASP A 66 -16.91 -8.63 10.87
C ASP A 66 -15.85 -9.24 11.80
N GLY A 67 -14.68 -8.61 11.88
CA GLY A 67 -13.56 -9.10 12.72
C GLY A 67 -12.85 -10.33 12.16
N GLN A 68 -12.99 -10.57 10.87
CA GLN A 68 -12.25 -11.58 10.12
C GLN A 68 -11.56 -10.94 8.92
N VAL A 69 -10.38 -11.44 8.58
CA VAL A 69 -9.68 -11.09 7.34
C VAL A 69 -9.59 -12.33 6.49
N ARG A 70 -10.13 -12.25 5.27
CA ARG A 70 -9.84 -13.23 4.23
C ARG A 70 -8.69 -12.70 3.39
N MET A 71 -7.59 -13.46 3.35
CA MET A 71 -6.43 -13.07 2.57
C MET A 71 -6.70 -13.19 1.06
N THR A 72 -6.26 -12.19 0.32
CA THR A 72 -6.45 -12.14 -1.15
C THR A 72 -5.71 -13.27 -1.87
N ASN A 73 -4.59 -13.75 -1.30
CA ASN A 73 -3.68 -14.71 -1.95
C ASN A 73 -3.58 -16.07 -1.25
N ALA A 74 -4.44 -16.34 -0.27
CA ALA A 74 -4.49 -17.62 0.42
C ALA A 74 -5.93 -17.94 0.84
N ASP A 75 -6.36 -19.18 0.67
CA ASP A 75 -7.70 -19.62 1.13
C ASP A 75 -7.71 -19.78 2.66
N ARG A 76 -7.41 -18.68 3.37
CA ARG A 76 -7.23 -18.63 4.82
C ARG A 76 -7.86 -17.39 5.39
N SER A 77 -8.47 -17.52 6.56
CA SER A 77 -9.02 -16.43 7.35
C SER A 77 -8.27 -16.31 8.68
N ILE A 78 -8.09 -15.07 9.11
CA ILE A 78 -7.61 -14.73 10.45
C ILE A 78 -8.79 -14.12 11.19
N SER A 79 -9.10 -14.63 12.37
CA SER A 79 -10.19 -14.09 13.19
C SER A 79 -9.64 -13.30 14.39
N ARG A 80 -10.39 -12.29 14.77
CA ARG A 80 -10.16 -11.52 16.00
C ARG A 80 -10.17 -12.43 17.23
N ASP A 81 -11.10 -13.39 17.27
CA ASP A 81 -11.30 -14.26 18.41
C ASP A 81 -10.13 -15.24 18.59
N ASP A 82 -9.56 -15.77 17.50
CA ASP A 82 -8.39 -16.65 17.57
C ASP A 82 -7.16 -15.91 18.10
N LEU A 83 -6.95 -14.66 17.67
CA LEU A 83 -5.87 -13.82 18.19
C LEU A 83 -6.09 -13.44 19.66
N ALA A 84 -7.31 -13.13 20.05
CA ALA A 84 -7.68 -12.81 21.42
C ALA A 84 -7.39 -14.02 22.35
N ALA A 85 -7.81 -15.21 21.94
CA ALA A 85 -7.55 -16.45 22.67
C ALA A 85 -6.05 -16.75 22.79
N ALA A 86 -5.30 -16.62 21.69
CA ALA A 86 -3.85 -16.87 21.66
C ALA A 86 -3.07 -15.91 22.57
N CYS A 87 -3.46 -14.63 22.60
CA CYS A 87 -2.81 -13.59 23.39
C CYS A 87 -3.38 -13.48 24.82
N LYS A 88 -4.48 -14.19 25.13
CA LYS A 88 -5.20 -14.13 26.43
C LYS A 88 -5.71 -12.73 26.76
N VAL A 89 -6.28 -12.06 25.78
CA VAL A 89 -6.92 -10.73 25.90
C VAL A 89 -8.40 -10.81 25.53
N ALA A 90 -9.18 -9.79 25.85
CA ALA A 90 -10.57 -9.73 25.38
C ALA A 90 -10.59 -9.45 23.87
N PRO A 91 -11.58 -9.96 23.10
CA PRO A 91 -11.72 -9.65 21.67
C PRO A 91 -11.82 -8.15 21.37
N SER A 92 -12.36 -7.34 22.29
CA SER A 92 -12.41 -5.87 22.19
C SER A 92 -11.03 -5.22 22.20
N GLU A 93 -10.00 -5.91 22.69
CA GLU A 93 -8.61 -5.43 22.73
C GLU A 93 -7.80 -5.84 21.49
N VAL A 94 -8.45 -6.45 20.50
CA VAL A 94 -7.82 -6.88 19.24
C VAL A 94 -8.33 -6.05 18.07
N LEU A 95 -7.42 -5.37 17.38
CA LEU A 95 -7.65 -4.66 16.13
C LEU A 95 -7.12 -5.49 14.96
N LEU A 96 -7.98 -5.75 13.99
CA LEU A 96 -7.57 -6.24 12.68
C LEU A 96 -7.69 -5.08 11.69
N LEU A 97 -6.63 -4.82 10.96
CA LEU A 97 -6.52 -3.74 10.00
C LEU A 97 -6.21 -4.33 8.61
N ASN A 98 -6.72 -3.69 7.57
CA ASN A 98 -6.13 -3.88 6.25
C ASN A 98 -4.69 -3.33 6.25
N ASP A 99 -3.80 -3.88 5.41
CA ASP A 99 -2.39 -3.46 5.32
C ASP A 99 -2.24 -1.99 4.94
N PHE A 100 -3.08 -1.46 4.03
CA PHE A 100 -3.05 -0.03 3.66
C PHE A 100 -3.82 0.87 4.63
N GLU A 101 -4.75 0.35 5.40
CA GLU A 101 -5.26 1.06 6.58
C GLU A 101 -4.14 1.29 7.59
N ALA A 102 -3.33 0.25 7.87
CA ALA A 102 -2.15 0.39 8.74
C ALA A 102 -1.12 1.33 8.11
N ALA A 103 -0.86 1.24 6.80
CA ALA A 103 0.00 2.18 6.12
C ALA A 103 -0.46 3.64 6.29
N ALA A 104 -1.78 3.89 6.22
CA ALA A 104 -2.33 5.22 6.50
C ALA A 104 -2.09 5.64 7.96
N TRP A 105 -2.31 4.75 8.92
CA TRP A 105 -2.02 5.02 10.33
C TRP A 105 -0.56 5.34 10.59
N SER A 106 0.40 4.77 9.86
CA SER A 106 1.83 5.09 10.00
C SER A 106 2.16 6.55 9.71
N LEU A 107 1.37 7.18 8.84
CA LEU A 107 1.53 8.59 8.50
C LEU A 107 1.27 9.53 9.69
N ALA A 108 0.64 9.07 10.78
CA ALA A 108 0.39 9.89 11.96
C ALA A 108 1.69 10.27 12.68
N THR A 109 2.70 9.39 12.62
CA THR A 109 4.03 9.57 13.24
C THR A 109 5.13 9.41 12.18
N LEU A 110 4.89 9.92 10.97
CA LEU A 110 5.82 9.80 9.85
C LEU A 110 7.13 10.52 10.18
N ASP A 111 8.23 9.77 10.18
CA ASP A 111 9.59 10.33 10.30
C ASP A 111 10.01 10.94 8.96
N PRO A 112 10.21 12.26 8.86
CA PRO A 112 10.64 12.90 7.62
C PRO A 112 11.98 12.36 7.09
N ALA A 113 12.84 11.83 7.95
CA ALA A 113 14.11 11.23 7.53
C ALA A 113 13.94 9.92 6.75
N LYS A 114 12.76 9.30 6.82
CA LYS A 114 12.38 8.10 6.07
C LYS A 114 11.65 8.40 4.77
N VAL A 115 11.61 9.66 4.35
CA VAL A 115 10.91 10.11 3.14
C VAL A 115 11.90 10.77 2.19
N THR A 116 11.97 10.28 0.97
CA THR A 116 12.60 11.00 -0.14
C THR A 116 11.56 11.89 -0.79
N TYR A 117 11.62 13.21 -0.55
CA TYR A 117 10.69 14.15 -1.14
C TYR A 117 10.97 14.38 -2.63
N LEU A 118 9.97 14.14 -3.47
CA LEU A 118 9.99 14.40 -4.91
C LEU A 118 9.50 15.82 -5.22
N GLN A 119 8.62 16.35 -4.36
CA GLN A 119 8.04 17.68 -4.45
C GLN A 119 7.72 18.19 -3.06
N GLY A 120 7.96 19.50 -2.80
CA GLY A 120 7.78 20.07 -1.47
C GLY A 120 8.82 19.59 -0.48
N GLY A 121 8.44 19.46 0.80
CA GLY A 121 9.35 19.07 1.88
C GLY A 121 8.61 18.64 3.14
N PRO A 122 9.34 18.41 4.25
CA PRO A 122 8.77 17.94 5.51
C PRO A 122 7.85 18.95 6.19
N GLU A 123 7.96 20.23 5.85
CA GLU A 123 7.09 21.30 6.36
C GLU A 123 5.72 21.30 5.67
N ALA A 124 5.05 20.15 5.74
CA ALA A 124 3.70 20.02 5.21
C ALA A 124 2.70 20.86 6.01
N GLN A 125 1.71 21.41 5.31
CA GLN A 125 0.58 22.04 5.99
C GLN A 125 -0.21 20.97 6.78
N PRO A 126 -0.79 21.32 7.96
CA PRO A 126 -1.73 20.43 8.62
C PRO A 126 -2.88 20.05 7.67
N GLY A 127 -3.20 18.78 7.57
CA GLY A 127 -4.27 18.32 6.70
C GLY A 127 -4.19 16.82 6.41
N PRO A 128 -5.16 16.31 5.65
CA PRO A 128 -5.18 14.91 5.24
C PRO A 128 -3.89 14.49 4.54
N ARG A 129 -3.50 13.24 4.75
CA ARG A 129 -2.39 12.56 4.08
C ARG A 129 -2.91 11.36 3.32
N VAL A 130 -2.30 11.04 2.20
CA VAL A 130 -2.61 9.86 1.38
C VAL A 130 -1.38 9.02 1.23
N ILE A 131 -1.54 7.71 1.28
CA ILE A 131 -0.50 6.74 0.93
C ILE A 131 -1.03 5.83 -0.17
N ILE A 132 -0.20 5.62 -1.19
CA ILE A 132 -0.47 4.72 -2.32
C ILE A 132 0.73 3.80 -2.49
N GLY A 133 0.50 2.51 -2.73
CA GLY A 133 1.60 1.55 -2.76
C GLY A 133 1.45 0.50 -3.84
N PRO A 134 2.15 0.66 -4.99
CA PRO A 134 2.33 -0.43 -5.93
C PRO A 134 3.24 -1.51 -5.32
N GLY A 135 2.66 -2.66 -5.08
CA GLY A 135 3.29 -3.88 -4.57
C GLY A 135 2.90 -5.09 -5.41
N THR A 136 2.57 -6.22 -4.79
CA THR A 136 1.89 -7.35 -5.46
C THR A 136 0.58 -6.87 -6.08
N GLY A 137 -0.25 -6.16 -5.28
CA GLY A 137 -1.41 -5.39 -5.72
C GLY A 137 -1.15 -3.89 -5.69
N LEU A 138 -2.23 -3.10 -5.65
CA LEU A 138 -2.19 -1.65 -5.48
C LEU A 138 -3.00 -1.26 -4.24
N GLY A 139 -2.33 -0.92 -3.16
CA GLY A 139 -2.99 -0.44 -1.96
C GLY A 139 -3.11 1.09 -1.91
N VAL A 140 -4.16 1.57 -1.29
CA VAL A 140 -4.40 3.00 -1.04
C VAL A 140 -5.00 3.18 0.34
N GLY A 141 -4.48 4.14 1.09
CA GLY A 141 -5.03 4.54 2.37
C GLY A 141 -4.97 6.06 2.56
N ALA A 142 -5.78 6.59 3.44
CA ALA A 142 -5.72 8.00 3.79
C ALA A 142 -5.81 8.19 5.31
N LEU A 143 -5.17 9.23 5.79
CA LEU A 143 -5.23 9.67 7.18
C LEU A 143 -5.85 11.06 7.23
N VAL A 144 -6.89 11.21 8.03
CA VAL A 144 -7.58 12.49 8.25
C VAL A 144 -7.54 12.84 9.74
N TRP A 145 -7.78 14.10 10.08
CA TRP A 145 -7.80 14.56 11.47
C TRP A 145 -9.15 15.16 11.82
N HIS A 146 -9.66 14.79 12.98
CA HIS A 146 -10.74 15.48 13.65
C HIS A 146 -10.18 16.16 14.91
N GLY A 147 -9.97 17.48 14.86
CA GLY A 147 -9.16 18.18 15.86
C GLY A 147 -7.72 17.64 15.85
N ASN A 148 -7.25 17.16 17.00
CA ASN A 148 -5.92 16.56 17.16
C ASN A 148 -5.93 15.03 17.02
N ARG A 149 -7.07 14.40 16.78
CA ARG A 149 -7.21 12.95 16.69
C ARG A 149 -7.13 12.49 15.22
N PRO A 150 -6.11 11.73 14.83
CA PRO A 150 -6.05 11.15 13.50
C PRO A 150 -7.03 9.96 13.38
N THR A 151 -7.46 9.70 12.16
CA THR A 151 -8.30 8.54 11.81
C THR A 151 -7.90 8.07 10.42
N ALA A 152 -7.59 6.80 10.27
CA ALA A 152 -7.40 6.21 8.95
C ALA A 152 -8.77 6.05 8.26
N VAL A 153 -8.78 6.28 6.97
CA VAL A 153 -9.93 6.04 6.08
C VAL A 153 -9.64 4.74 5.33
N PRO A 154 -10.30 3.64 5.69
CA PRO A 154 -10.15 2.38 4.98
C PRO A 154 -10.79 2.49 3.58
N GLY A 155 -10.25 1.76 2.61
CA GLY A 155 -10.79 1.74 1.26
C GLY A 155 -9.99 0.88 0.31
N GLU A 156 -10.61 0.56 -0.82
CA GLU A 156 -10.04 -0.24 -1.90
C GLU A 156 -9.69 0.67 -3.09
N GLY A 157 -8.90 1.73 -2.81
CA GLY A 157 -8.53 2.73 -3.83
C GLY A 157 -7.65 2.20 -4.97
N GLY A 158 -7.08 1.00 -4.83
CA GLY A 158 -6.39 0.31 -5.93
C GLY A 158 -7.29 -0.12 -7.07
N HIS A 159 -8.61 -0.25 -6.82
CA HIS A 159 -9.62 -0.65 -7.80
C HIS A 159 -10.35 0.53 -8.45
N VAL A 160 -9.82 1.76 -8.32
CA VAL A 160 -10.34 2.91 -9.07
C VAL A 160 -10.14 2.70 -10.57
N ARG A 161 -10.98 3.36 -11.34
CA ARG A 161 -11.04 3.21 -12.79
C ARG A 161 -9.83 3.84 -13.49
N LEU A 162 -9.22 3.08 -14.41
CA LEU A 162 -8.34 3.61 -15.46
C LEU A 162 -8.97 3.45 -16.83
N THR A 163 -8.69 4.40 -17.71
CA THR A 163 -9.12 4.42 -19.11
C THR A 163 -7.95 4.83 -20.00
N PRO A 164 -7.95 4.45 -21.31
CA PRO A 164 -6.89 4.90 -22.20
C PRO A 164 -6.91 6.41 -22.40
N HIS A 165 -5.73 7.03 -22.44
CA HIS A 165 -5.54 8.46 -22.63
C HIS A 165 -5.18 8.84 -24.08
N SER A 166 -4.90 7.86 -24.95
CA SER A 166 -4.54 8.07 -26.35
C SER A 166 -5.14 6.98 -27.25
N ALA A 167 -5.13 7.22 -28.56
CA ALA A 167 -5.63 6.23 -29.53
C ALA A 167 -4.81 4.92 -29.51
N GLU A 168 -3.49 5.00 -29.32
CA GLU A 168 -2.62 3.84 -29.19
C GLU A 168 -2.98 3.00 -27.95
N GLU A 169 -3.26 3.65 -26.83
CA GLU A 169 -3.61 2.97 -25.58
C GLU A 169 -4.97 2.23 -25.66
N ILE A 170 -5.88 2.65 -26.56
CA ILE A 170 -7.14 1.92 -26.79
C ILE A 170 -6.88 0.46 -27.16
N ASP A 171 -5.91 0.21 -28.03
CA ASP A 171 -5.60 -1.14 -28.48
C ASP A 171 -4.90 -1.94 -27.36
N TYR A 172 -4.08 -1.31 -26.54
CA TYR A 172 -3.47 -1.93 -25.35
C TYR A 172 -4.52 -2.35 -24.32
N PHE A 173 -5.48 -1.47 -24.03
CA PHE A 173 -6.58 -1.81 -23.11
C PHE A 173 -7.47 -2.92 -23.63
N ARG A 174 -7.77 -2.96 -24.94
CA ARG A 174 -8.51 -4.07 -25.56
C ARG A 174 -7.77 -5.39 -25.41
N ALA A 175 -6.47 -5.40 -25.66
CA ALA A 175 -5.64 -6.58 -25.46
C ALA A 175 -5.60 -7.01 -24.00
N LEU A 176 -5.44 -6.05 -23.05
CA LEU A 176 -5.45 -6.34 -21.61
C LEU A 176 -6.76 -6.99 -21.15
N VAL A 177 -7.90 -6.44 -21.55
CA VAL A 177 -9.22 -7.01 -21.22
C VAL A 177 -9.42 -8.39 -21.84
N THR A 178 -8.85 -8.64 -23.01
CA THR A 178 -8.88 -9.97 -23.63
C THR A 178 -8.04 -10.98 -22.86
N LEU A 179 -6.87 -10.57 -22.36
CA LEU A 179 -5.95 -11.42 -21.59
C LEU A 179 -6.42 -11.64 -20.14
N TRP A 180 -7.10 -10.66 -19.58
CA TRP A 180 -7.54 -10.66 -18.19
C TRP A 180 -8.93 -9.99 -18.04
N PRO A 181 -10.00 -10.72 -18.42
CA PRO A 181 -11.37 -10.15 -18.44
C PRO A 181 -11.88 -9.67 -17.08
N GLU A 182 -11.42 -10.28 -15.99
CA GLU A 182 -11.88 -9.99 -14.63
C GLU A 182 -11.53 -8.56 -14.16
N VAL A 183 -10.54 -7.91 -14.76
CA VAL A 183 -10.17 -6.53 -14.40
C VAL A 183 -10.99 -5.47 -15.12
N GLN A 184 -11.86 -5.88 -16.05
CA GLN A 184 -12.72 -4.96 -16.78
C GLN A 184 -13.84 -4.40 -15.90
N LEU A 185 -14.02 -3.09 -15.92
CA LEU A 185 -15.08 -2.41 -15.18
C LEU A 185 -16.32 -2.17 -16.05
N GLY A 186 -17.30 -3.06 -15.91
CA GLY A 186 -18.53 -3.01 -16.70
C GLY A 186 -18.31 -3.42 -18.15
N ASP A 187 -19.06 -2.81 -19.06
CA ASP A 187 -19.01 -3.04 -20.51
C ASP A 187 -18.18 -2.00 -21.27
N GLN A 188 -17.51 -1.11 -20.56
CA GLN A 188 -16.70 -0.03 -21.11
C GLN A 188 -15.24 -0.45 -21.21
N LEU A 189 -14.47 0.25 -22.05
CA LEU A 189 -13.02 0.10 -22.11
C LEU A 189 -12.37 0.81 -20.92
N ALA A 190 -12.51 0.19 -19.76
CA ALA A 190 -11.96 0.64 -18.50
C ALA A 190 -11.53 -0.56 -17.65
N VAL A 191 -10.44 -0.44 -16.94
CA VAL A 191 -9.92 -1.47 -16.04
C VAL A 191 -9.70 -0.88 -14.64
N GLU A 192 -9.61 -1.76 -13.64
CA GLU A 192 -9.15 -1.35 -12.31
C GLU A 192 -7.66 -0.96 -12.35
N ALA A 193 -7.29 0.04 -11.55
CA ALA A 193 -5.94 0.61 -11.56
C ALA A 193 -4.88 -0.44 -11.22
N GLU A 194 -5.18 -1.37 -10.33
CA GLU A 194 -4.29 -2.47 -9.94
C GLU A 194 -3.82 -3.30 -11.15
N ALA A 195 -4.66 -3.48 -12.17
CA ALA A 195 -4.33 -4.24 -13.37
C ALA A 195 -3.11 -3.70 -14.14
N ILE A 196 -2.79 -2.42 -13.96
CA ILE A 196 -1.64 -1.76 -14.60
C ILE A 196 -0.60 -1.34 -13.57
N LEU A 197 -1.04 -0.94 -12.36
CA LEU A 197 -0.19 -0.31 -11.35
C LEU A 197 0.32 -1.28 -10.29
N SER A 198 0.41 -2.56 -10.59
CA SER A 198 0.89 -3.57 -9.65
C SER A 198 1.93 -4.50 -10.25
N GLY A 199 2.64 -5.22 -9.38
CA GLY A 199 3.57 -6.27 -9.81
C GLY A 199 2.88 -7.45 -10.47
N THR A 200 1.66 -7.80 -10.02
CA THR A 200 0.84 -8.86 -10.65
C THR A 200 0.33 -8.42 -12.02
N GLY A 201 -0.06 -7.15 -12.16
CA GLY A 201 -0.60 -6.62 -13.41
C GLY A 201 0.46 -6.37 -14.49
N MET A 202 1.70 -6.03 -14.09
CA MET A 202 2.76 -5.66 -15.03
C MET A 202 3.03 -6.70 -16.14
N PRO A 203 3.08 -8.02 -15.90
CA PRO A 203 3.24 -9.01 -16.97
C PRO A 203 2.08 -9.03 -17.96
N TYR A 204 0.84 -8.86 -17.50
CA TYR A 204 -0.34 -8.78 -18.38
C TYR A 204 -0.32 -7.50 -19.22
N TRP A 205 0.06 -6.37 -18.60
CA TRP A 205 0.17 -5.08 -19.25
C TRP A 205 1.26 -5.08 -20.34
N TYR A 206 2.44 -5.61 -20.04
CA TYR A 206 3.53 -5.79 -20.99
C TYR A 206 3.09 -6.66 -22.18
N ARG A 207 2.45 -7.80 -21.89
CA ARG A 207 1.94 -8.71 -22.91
C ARG A 207 0.87 -8.05 -23.78
N ALA A 208 -0.05 -7.30 -23.19
CA ALA A 208 -1.10 -6.56 -23.91
C ALA A 208 -0.50 -5.56 -24.92
N ILE A 209 0.56 -4.86 -24.53
CA ILE A 209 1.28 -3.93 -25.41
C ILE A 209 1.96 -4.68 -26.56
N ALA A 210 2.68 -5.76 -26.29
CA ALA A 210 3.36 -6.55 -27.30
C ALA A 210 2.37 -7.14 -28.32
N GLU A 211 1.28 -7.76 -27.84
CA GLU A 211 0.24 -8.32 -28.70
C GLU A 211 -0.45 -7.25 -29.57
N ALA A 212 -0.78 -6.09 -29.01
CA ALA A 212 -1.39 -4.99 -29.77
C ALA A 212 -0.47 -4.42 -30.85
N ARG A 213 0.85 -4.54 -30.67
CA ARG A 213 1.86 -4.15 -31.66
C ARG A 213 2.20 -5.28 -32.65
N GLY A 214 1.69 -6.48 -32.44
CA GLY A 214 2.05 -7.65 -33.24
C GLY A 214 3.49 -8.13 -33.01
N GLU A 215 4.04 -7.88 -31.83
CA GLU A 215 5.41 -8.19 -31.44
C GLU A 215 5.48 -9.40 -30.49
N ALA A 216 6.63 -10.04 -30.39
CA ALA A 216 6.80 -11.20 -29.52
C ALA A 216 6.84 -10.81 -28.04
N VAL A 217 6.29 -11.68 -27.20
CA VAL A 217 6.38 -11.59 -25.72
C VAL A 217 7.64 -12.32 -25.29
N ASN A 218 8.68 -11.57 -24.90
CA ASN A 218 10.01 -12.11 -24.62
C ASN A 218 10.36 -12.17 -23.13
N LEU A 219 9.58 -11.50 -22.26
CA LEU A 219 9.88 -11.36 -20.84
C LEU A 219 8.76 -11.94 -19.99
N GLU A 220 9.14 -12.56 -18.88
CA GLU A 220 8.23 -13.11 -17.87
C GLU A 220 8.49 -12.46 -16.51
N GLY A 221 7.40 -12.11 -15.82
CA GLY A 221 7.44 -11.53 -14.48
C GLY A 221 7.85 -10.06 -14.43
N ALA A 222 7.32 -9.35 -13.44
CA ALA A 222 7.51 -7.91 -13.29
C ALA A 222 8.98 -7.50 -13.17
N ALA A 223 9.78 -8.25 -12.41
CA ALA A 223 11.19 -7.92 -12.20
C ALA A 223 12.01 -7.87 -13.51
N ALA A 224 11.79 -8.84 -14.41
CA ALA A 224 12.46 -8.87 -15.72
C ALA A 224 12.01 -7.69 -16.60
N ILE A 225 10.73 -7.33 -16.57
CA ILE A 225 10.17 -6.22 -17.33
C ILE A 225 10.75 -4.88 -16.84
N PHE A 226 10.78 -4.65 -15.52
CA PHE A 226 11.38 -3.44 -14.95
C PHE A 226 12.88 -3.35 -15.26
N ALA A 227 13.62 -4.46 -15.18
CA ALA A 227 15.05 -4.50 -15.53
C ALA A 227 15.27 -4.14 -16.99
N ALA A 228 14.53 -4.77 -17.91
CA ALA A 228 14.64 -4.50 -19.35
C ALA A 228 14.23 -3.05 -19.71
N ALA A 229 13.22 -2.49 -19.04
CA ALA A 229 12.85 -1.10 -19.21
C ALA A 229 13.95 -0.13 -18.73
N LYS A 230 14.57 -0.42 -17.58
CA LYS A 230 15.68 0.36 -17.01
C LYS A 230 16.89 0.37 -17.94
N ASP A 231 17.25 -0.79 -18.49
CA ASP A 231 18.38 -0.96 -19.39
C ASP A 231 18.05 -0.60 -20.85
N LYS A 232 16.77 -0.28 -21.13
CA LYS A 232 16.25 0.02 -22.48
C LYS A 232 16.48 -1.11 -23.49
N SER A 233 16.51 -2.35 -23.03
CA SER A 233 16.78 -3.53 -23.85
C SER A 233 15.54 -4.13 -24.53
N ASP A 234 14.32 -3.75 -24.10
CA ASP A 234 13.05 -4.18 -24.69
C ASP A 234 12.10 -2.98 -24.82
N ALA A 235 11.64 -2.70 -26.04
CA ALA A 235 10.82 -1.52 -26.34
C ALA A 235 9.40 -1.60 -25.71
N ASN A 236 8.84 -2.82 -25.61
CA ASN A 236 7.53 -3.02 -24.98
C ASN A 236 7.60 -2.89 -23.47
N ALA A 237 8.69 -3.34 -22.85
CA ALA A 237 8.96 -3.13 -21.43
C ALA A 237 9.13 -1.64 -21.11
N CYS A 238 9.89 -0.90 -21.94
CA CYS A 238 10.01 0.55 -21.80
C CYS A 238 8.63 1.23 -21.85
N ARG A 239 7.80 0.83 -22.83
CA ARG A 239 6.46 1.42 -22.98
C ARG A 239 5.52 1.05 -21.84
N ALA A 240 5.56 -0.21 -21.37
CA ALA A 240 4.74 -0.67 -20.24
C ALA A 240 5.05 0.11 -18.96
N VAL A 241 6.34 0.28 -18.66
CA VAL A 241 6.76 1.01 -17.45
C VAL A 241 6.50 2.51 -17.61
N GLU A 242 6.76 3.12 -18.77
CA GLU A 242 6.42 4.53 -19.03
C GLU A 242 4.94 4.82 -18.77
N LEU A 243 4.05 4.00 -19.30
CA LEU A 243 2.61 4.17 -19.11
C LEU A 243 2.19 3.93 -17.65
N MET A 244 2.74 2.89 -17.00
CA MET A 244 2.52 2.67 -15.57
C MET A 244 2.88 3.90 -14.75
N VAL A 245 4.04 4.50 -15.00
CA VAL A 245 4.53 5.71 -14.31
C VAL A 245 3.55 6.87 -14.48
N ARG A 246 3.09 7.10 -15.71
CA ARG A 246 2.13 8.18 -16.01
C ARG A 246 0.78 7.96 -15.34
N TYR A 247 0.25 6.73 -15.39
CA TYR A 247 -0.99 6.38 -14.70
C TYR A 247 -0.86 6.48 -13.17
N LEU A 248 0.25 5.99 -12.60
CA LEU A 248 0.49 6.07 -11.16
C LEU A 248 0.55 7.52 -10.67
N GLY A 249 1.28 8.37 -11.39
CA GLY A 249 1.33 9.81 -11.09
C GLY A 249 -0.06 10.46 -11.16
N GLY A 250 -0.84 10.14 -12.21
CA GLY A 250 -2.20 10.63 -12.36
C GLY A 250 -3.12 10.23 -11.21
N VAL A 251 -3.16 8.93 -10.89
CA VAL A 251 -3.97 8.38 -9.78
C VAL A 251 -3.56 8.99 -8.43
N ALA A 252 -2.26 9.07 -8.15
CA ALA A 252 -1.76 9.68 -6.91
C ALA A 252 -2.18 11.16 -6.80
N GLY A 253 -2.10 11.89 -7.90
CA GLY A 253 -2.56 13.28 -7.95
C GLY A 253 -4.07 13.44 -7.79
N ASP A 254 -4.88 12.54 -8.36
CA ASP A 254 -6.34 12.53 -8.22
C ASP A 254 -6.75 12.20 -6.78
N LEU A 255 -6.13 11.21 -6.16
CA LEU A 255 -6.34 10.87 -4.75
C LEU A 255 -5.95 12.05 -3.84
N GLY A 256 -4.85 12.74 -4.15
CA GLY A 256 -4.46 13.97 -3.48
C GLY A 256 -5.54 15.05 -3.54
N LEU A 257 -6.18 15.24 -4.70
CA LEU A 257 -7.31 16.17 -4.87
C LEU A 257 -8.54 15.74 -4.08
N VAL A 258 -8.96 14.48 -4.23
CA VAL A 258 -10.18 13.93 -3.60
C VAL A 258 -10.11 14.06 -2.08
N MET A 259 -8.95 13.76 -1.51
CA MET A 259 -8.74 13.79 -0.06
C MET A 259 -8.34 15.18 0.47
N GLY A 260 -8.07 16.15 -0.41
CA GLY A 260 -7.53 17.45 0.01
C GLY A 260 -6.21 17.31 0.76
N ALA A 261 -5.30 16.48 0.27
CA ALA A 261 -4.12 15.96 0.96
C ALA A 261 -3.01 17.00 1.17
N ARG A 262 -3.32 18.09 1.89
CA ARG A 262 -2.34 19.15 2.19
C ARG A 262 -1.18 18.67 3.05
N GLY A 263 -1.39 17.63 3.84
CA GLY A 263 -0.34 16.95 4.61
C GLY A 263 0.60 16.10 3.77
N GLY A 264 0.28 15.87 2.50
CA GLY A 264 1.13 15.17 1.53
C GLY A 264 0.52 13.90 0.95
N VAL A 265 1.07 13.52 -0.20
CA VAL A 265 0.84 12.22 -0.85
C VAL A 265 2.13 11.43 -0.77
N PHE A 266 2.05 10.20 -0.28
CA PHE A 266 3.21 9.34 -0.06
C PHE A 266 3.09 8.07 -0.89
N VAL A 267 4.17 7.71 -1.57
CA VAL A 267 4.24 6.45 -2.32
C VAL A 267 5.10 5.47 -1.55
N THR A 268 4.66 4.21 -1.46
CA THR A 268 5.38 3.10 -0.82
C THR A 268 5.19 1.82 -1.63
N GLY A 269 5.49 0.66 -1.07
CA GLY A 269 5.26 -0.64 -1.69
C GLY A 269 6.47 -1.19 -2.44
N GLY A 270 6.48 -2.51 -2.62
CA GLY A 270 7.65 -3.22 -3.12
C GLY A 270 8.07 -2.82 -4.53
N VAL A 271 7.12 -2.52 -5.44
CA VAL A 271 7.45 -2.04 -6.79
C VAL A 271 8.13 -0.67 -6.73
N ALA A 272 7.62 0.24 -5.91
CA ALA A 272 8.20 1.57 -5.74
C ALA A 272 9.61 1.51 -5.12
N GLN A 273 9.77 0.74 -4.05
CA GLN A 273 11.05 0.61 -3.34
C GLN A 273 12.15 -0.05 -4.16
N GLN A 274 11.80 -1.00 -5.02
CA GLN A 274 12.76 -1.69 -5.90
C GLN A 274 13.09 -0.90 -7.17
N ASN A 275 12.24 0.06 -7.54
CA ASN A 275 12.33 0.80 -8.80
C ASN A 275 12.25 2.31 -8.60
N GLU A 276 12.98 2.88 -7.64
CA GLU A 276 12.96 4.34 -7.38
C GLU A 276 13.24 5.20 -8.62
N TRP A 277 13.95 4.66 -9.60
CA TRP A 277 14.27 5.32 -10.87
C TRP A 277 13.05 5.69 -11.72
N ILE A 278 11.85 5.10 -11.45
CA ILE A 278 10.62 5.42 -12.16
C ILE A 278 9.98 6.74 -11.70
N PHE A 279 10.39 7.29 -10.58
CA PHE A 279 9.84 8.54 -10.02
C PHE A 279 10.60 9.74 -10.56
N ASP A 280 10.55 9.91 -11.86
CA ASP A 280 11.23 10.93 -12.64
C ASP A 280 10.31 12.13 -12.97
N ASP A 281 10.76 12.99 -13.88
CA ASP A 281 10.01 14.14 -14.34
C ASP A 281 8.66 13.77 -15.00
N ALA A 282 8.55 12.59 -15.62
CA ALA A 282 7.31 12.14 -16.24
C ALA A 282 6.26 11.77 -15.18
N PHE A 283 6.70 11.12 -14.09
CA PHE A 283 5.85 10.88 -12.93
C PHE A 283 5.35 12.18 -12.30
N LEU A 284 6.26 13.13 -12.05
CA LEU A 284 5.92 14.44 -11.49
C LEU A 284 4.98 15.24 -12.41
N ALA A 285 5.21 15.20 -13.72
CA ALA A 285 4.33 15.85 -14.69
C ALA A 285 2.91 15.25 -14.64
N ALA A 286 2.79 13.92 -14.58
CA ALA A 286 1.51 13.24 -14.47
C ALA A 286 0.81 13.54 -13.13
N PHE A 287 1.53 13.50 -12.01
CA PHE A 287 1.00 13.89 -10.70
C PHE A 287 0.43 15.31 -10.71
N ASN A 288 1.11 16.23 -11.36
CA ASN A 288 0.73 17.65 -11.43
C ASN A 288 -0.29 17.99 -12.53
N ALA A 289 -0.68 17.01 -13.37
CA ALA A 289 -1.61 17.22 -14.49
C ALA A 289 -3.07 17.36 -14.03
N GLY A 290 -3.36 18.32 -13.18
CA GLY A 290 -4.66 18.56 -12.55
C GLY A 290 -5.57 19.55 -13.30
N GLY A 291 -5.32 19.87 -14.56
CA GLY A 291 -6.10 20.86 -15.31
C GLY A 291 -6.14 22.21 -14.57
N ARG A 292 -7.32 22.72 -14.23
CA ARG A 292 -7.49 23.97 -13.45
C ARG A 292 -6.91 23.89 -12.03
N HIS A 293 -6.66 22.70 -11.51
CA HIS A 293 -6.09 22.44 -10.19
C HIS A 293 -4.60 22.07 -10.21
N SER A 294 -3.91 22.24 -11.35
CA SER A 294 -2.47 21.95 -11.45
C SER A 294 -1.61 22.73 -10.46
N THR A 295 -1.93 24.02 -10.23
CA THR A 295 -1.22 24.85 -9.24
C THR A 295 -1.41 24.29 -7.82
N TRP A 296 -2.61 23.80 -7.51
CA TRP A 296 -2.90 23.20 -6.21
C TRP A 296 -2.13 21.89 -6.01
N ARG A 297 -2.08 21.00 -7.04
CA ARG A 297 -1.29 19.76 -6.99
C ARG A 297 0.20 20.05 -6.81
N LYS A 298 0.75 21.05 -7.49
CA LYS A 298 2.15 21.48 -7.35
C LYS A 298 2.50 21.98 -5.94
N ALA A 299 1.52 22.37 -5.15
CA ALA A 299 1.71 22.79 -3.77
C ALA A 299 1.63 21.63 -2.76
N LEU A 300 1.23 20.41 -3.18
CA LEU A 300 1.19 19.24 -2.31
C LEU A 300 2.59 18.69 -2.09
N PRO A 301 2.97 18.36 -0.86
CA PRO A 301 4.13 17.51 -0.65
C PRO A 301 3.91 16.13 -1.28
N LEU A 302 4.94 15.63 -1.96
CA LEU A 302 4.95 14.30 -2.56
C LEU A 302 6.25 13.62 -2.19
N GLY A 303 6.19 12.42 -1.63
CA GLY A 303 7.37 11.71 -1.18
C GLY A 303 7.29 10.21 -1.34
N LEU A 304 8.47 9.58 -1.42
CA LEU A 304 8.63 8.14 -1.33
C LEU A 304 8.86 7.77 0.12
N CYS A 305 7.96 6.97 0.70
CA CYS A 305 8.09 6.46 2.06
C CYS A 305 8.91 5.17 2.03
N GLN A 306 10.09 5.22 2.65
CA GLN A 306 11.08 4.13 2.67
C GLN A 306 11.15 3.39 4.00
N ASP A 307 10.24 3.69 4.94
CA ASP A 307 10.23 3.03 6.25
C ASP A 307 9.80 1.56 6.09
N PRO A 308 10.67 0.59 6.40
CA PRO A 308 10.31 -0.83 6.30
C PRO A 308 9.30 -1.25 7.35
N ASP A 309 9.12 -0.47 8.41
CA ASP A 309 8.26 -0.78 9.55
C ASP A 309 6.88 -0.11 9.46
N PHE A 310 6.52 0.50 8.34
CA PHE A 310 5.27 1.27 8.22
C PHE A 310 4.02 0.48 8.68
N GLY A 311 3.92 -0.82 8.37
CA GLY A 311 2.81 -1.67 8.81
C GLY A 311 2.78 -1.86 10.34
N LEU A 312 3.93 -2.12 10.97
CA LEU A 312 4.05 -2.22 12.43
C LEU A 312 3.78 -0.89 13.13
N LEU A 313 4.30 0.22 12.58
CA LEU A 313 4.07 1.57 13.11
C LEU A 313 2.59 1.97 12.98
N GLY A 314 1.96 1.61 11.89
CA GLY A 314 0.53 1.82 11.70
C GLY A 314 -0.33 1.04 12.69
N ALA A 315 -0.04 -0.25 12.87
CA ALA A 315 -0.71 -1.07 13.87
C ALA A 315 -0.52 -0.51 15.29
N ARG A 316 0.70 -0.02 15.63
CA ARG A 316 0.99 0.69 16.88
C ARG A 316 0.11 1.94 17.04
N ASN A 317 0.11 2.81 16.04
CA ASN A 317 -0.61 4.08 16.10
C ASN A 317 -2.13 3.87 16.24
N SER A 318 -2.68 2.89 15.53
CA SER A 318 -4.10 2.54 15.64
C SER A 318 -4.48 2.11 17.07
N LEU A 319 -3.63 1.31 17.73
CA LEU A 319 -3.85 0.91 19.13
C LEU A 319 -3.81 2.10 20.08
N PHE A 320 -2.80 2.97 19.95
CA PHE A 320 -2.68 4.15 20.80
C PHE A 320 -3.91 5.04 20.71
N VAL A 321 -4.37 5.32 19.49
CA VAL A 321 -5.59 6.11 19.26
C VAL A 321 -6.84 5.39 19.76
N HIS A 322 -6.95 4.08 19.55
CA HIS A 322 -8.09 3.29 20.04
C HIS A 322 -8.22 3.32 21.56
N ARG A 323 -7.10 3.39 22.25
CA ARG A 323 -7.02 3.42 23.71
C ARG A 323 -6.93 4.85 24.29
N ASP A 324 -7.24 5.86 23.49
CA ASP A 324 -7.16 7.29 23.87
C ASP A 324 -5.79 7.71 24.46
N GLN A 325 -4.72 7.05 23.98
CA GLN A 325 -3.34 7.39 24.36
C GLN A 325 -2.73 8.37 23.37
N PRO A 326 -1.82 9.26 23.83
CA PRO A 326 -1.08 10.12 22.92
C PRO A 326 -0.22 9.27 21.97
N LEU A 327 -0.15 9.70 20.71
CA LEU A 327 0.76 9.07 19.77
C LEU A 327 2.21 9.25 20.23
N PRO A 328 3.07 8.25 19.99
CA PRO A 328 4.51 8.38 20.22
C PRO A 328 5.11 9.46 19.32
N ASP A 329 6.17 10.09 19.80
CA ASP A 329 6.98 11.07 19.03
C ASP A 329 7.71 10.40 17.85
#